data_78cd27f9af93abed210816940efc9ef3
#
_entry.id   78cd27f9af93abed210816940efc9ef3
#
_cell.length_a   1.000
_cell.length_b   1.000
_cell.length_c   1.000
_cell.angle_alpha   90.00
_cell.angle_beta   90.00
_cell.angle_gamma   90.00
#
_symmetry.space_group_name_H-M   'P 1'
#
loop_
_entity.id
_entity.type
_entity.pdbx_description
1 polymer ?
#
loop_
_entity_poly.entity_id
_entity_poly.type
_entity_poly.pdbx_seq_one_letter_code
_entity_poly.pdbx_strand_id
1 'polypeptide(L)'
;VGRQLGLRRERRWRAGRRFWRRRRLGGMVMTLLSEQELKQVAEAIDTVEKDTDAELVTVLARQADDYLYIPTLWAAIIALLLPLILKLTPFWLSGDELLMLQWFNFVALALLFRVPAATMALVPKSVKHWRAASLARRQFLEHNLHHTKGETGVLIFISEAEHYVEIIADRGISRHVSNDQWQAIVNELT
;
A
#
# COMPACT_ATOMS: atom_id res chain seq x y z
N VAL A 1 12.86 -37.62 -17.63
CA VAL A 1 12.07 -36.36 -17.75
C VAL A 1 11.79 -35.77 -16.35
N GLY A 2 11.50 -36.55 -15.31
CA GLY A 2 11.17 -36.06 -13.96
C GLY A 2 12.30 -35.34 -13.21
N ARG A 3 13.58 -35.65 -13.45
CA ARG A 3 14.73 -34.99 -12.77
C ARG A 3 14.99 -33.54 -13.22
N GLN A 4 14.67 -33.20 -14.46
CA GLN A 4 14.89 -31.85 -15.00
C GLN A 4 13.84 -30.85 -14.47
N LEU A 5 12.65 -31.31 -14.15
CA LEU A 5 11.57 -30.47 -13.61
C LEU A 5 11.84 -30.05 -12.14
N GLY A 6 12.44 -30.94 -11.33
CA GLY A 6 12.82 -30.64 -9.95
C GLY A 6 13.92 -29.57 -9.85
N LEU A 7 14.93 -29.62 -10.72
CA LEU A 7 16.03 -28.66 -10.73
C LEU A 7 15.63 -27.26 -11.21
N ARG A 8 14.62 -27.15 -12.09
CA ARG A 8 14.03 -25.87 -12.49
C ARG A 8 13.21 -25.24 -11.36
N ARG A 9 12.49 -26.06 -10.59
CA ARG A 9 11.70 -25.63 -9.43
C ARG A 9 12.59 -25.09 -8.32
N GLU A 10 13.70 -25.78 -7.99
CA GLU A 10 14.68 -25.32 -6.98
C GLU A 10 15.40 -24.03 -7.36
N ARG A 11 15.68 -23.80 -8.65
CA ARG A 11 16.32 -22.55 -9.11
C ARG A 11 15.36 -21.36 -8.99
N ARG A 12 14.07 -21.54 -9.23
CA ARG A 12 13.04 -20.52 -9.07
C ARG A 12 12.88 -20.12 -7.59
N TRP A 13 12.91 -21.10 -6.70
CA TRP A 13 12.89 -20.90 -5.24
C TRP A 13 14.09 -20.12 -4.72
N ARG A 14 15.27 -20.38 -5.25
CA ARG A 14 16.50 -19.64 -4.89
C ARG A 14 16.52 -18.24 -5.47
N ALA A 15 15.87 -18.00 -6.59
CA ALA A 15 15.73 -16.67 -7.19
C ALA A 15 14.73 -15.80 -6.40
N GLY A 16 13.59 -16.34 -5.95
CA GLY A 16 12.64 -15.67 -5.08
C GLY A 16 13.27 -15.23 -3.76
N ARG A 17 13.97 -16.14 -3.06
CA ARG A 17 14.67 -15.81 -1.80
C ARG A 17 15.77 -14.76 -1.98
N ARG A 18 16.43 -14.67 -3.13
CA ARG A 18 17.42 -13.62 -3.45
C ARG A 18 16.78 -12.29 -3.78
N PHE A 19 15.56 -12.28 -4.34
CA PHE A 19 14.79 -11.09 -4.60
C PHE A 19 14.39 -10.37 -3.29
N TRP A 20 13.92 -11.09 -2.28
CA TRP A 20 13.64 -10.54 -0.95
C TRP A 20 14.89 -10.00 -0.25
N ARG A 21 16.07 -10.60 -0.50
CA ARG A 21 17.34 -10.15 0.08
C ARG A 21 17.91 -8.90 -0.60
N ARG A 22 17.59 -8.62 -1.86
CA ARG A 22 18.16 -7.50 -2.64
C ARG A 22 17.41 -6.18 -2.50
N ARG A 23 16.15 -6.17 -2.06
CA ARG A 23 15.40 -4.92 -1.78
C ARG A 23 15.66 -4.31 -0.39
N ARG A 24 16.72 -4.75 0.28
CA ARG A 24 17.18 -4.17 1.56
C ARG A 24 17.91 -2.81 1.40
N LEU A 25 17.97 -2.25 0.22
CA LEU A 25 18.61 -0.96 -0.09
C LEU A 25 17.58 0.01 -0.67
N GLY A 26 16.82 0.65 0.19
CA GLY A 26 15.94 1.74 -0.22
C GLY A 26 14.64 1.79 0.58
N GLY A 27 14.69 2.40 1.74
CA GLY A 27 13.50 2.68 2.54
C GLY A 27 13.23 1.62 3.60
N MET A 28 13.22 2.08 4.81
CA MET A 28 12.91 1.41 6.06
C MET A 28 11.68 0.49 5.97
N VAL A 29 11.88 -0.73 5.46
CA VAL A 29 10.93 -1.82 5.65
C VAL A 29 11.14 -2.26 7.11
N MET A 30 10.52 -1.59 8.04
CA MET A 30 10.17 -2.20 9.31
C MET A 30 9.35 -3.42 8.94
N THR A 31 9.85 -4.60 9.23
CA THR A 31 9.14 -5.86 9.05
C THR A 31 7.88 -5.77 9.89
N LEU A 32 6.73 -5.62 9.24
CA LEU A 32 5.41 -5.63 9.85
C LEU A 32 5.13 -6.97 10.53
N LEU A 33 5.85 -7.99 10.09
CA LEU A 33 5.79 -9.35 10.61
C LEU A 33 7.16 -9.76 11.18
N SER A 34 7.14 -10.49 12.27
CA SER A 34 8.31 -11.15 12.84
C SER A 34 8.84 -12.24 11.88
N GLU A 35 10.07 -12.67 12.07
CA GLU A 35 10.63 -13.77 11.26
C GLU A 35 9.85 -15.10 11.43
N GLN A 36 9.21 -15.29 12.57
CA GLN A 36 8.35 -16.46 12.82
C GLN A 36 7.05 -16.39 12.03
N GLU A 37 6.39 -15.23 12.04
CA GLU A 37 5.17 -14.98 11.25
C GLU A 37 5.43 -15.08 9.75
N LEU A 38 6.55 -14.55 9.27
CA LEU A 38 6.96 -14.70 7.87
C LEU A 38 7.15 -16.16 7.47
N LYS A 39 7.68 -17.00 8.37
CA LYS A 39 7.81 -18.44 8.12
C LYS A 39 6.46 -19.12 8.07
N GLN A 40 5.55 -18.80 8.99
CA GLN A 40 4.20 -19.37 9.01
C GLN A 40 3.43 -19.04 7.73
N VAL A 41 3.49 -17.78 7.28
CA VAL A 41 2.88 -17.37 6.00
C VAL A 41 3.51 -18.12 4.82
N ALA A 42 4.83 -18.26 4.79
CA ALA A 42 5.53 -18.97 3.72
C ALA A 42 5.18 -20.48 3.70
N GLU A 43 5.06 -21.12 4.86
CA GLU A 43 4.65 -22.52 4.99
C GLU A 43 3.18 -22.73 4.56
N ALA A 44 2.29 -21.79 4.93
CA ALA A 44 0.90 -21.84 4.50
C ALA A 44 0.78 -21.71 2.96
N ILE A 45 1.52 -20.77 2.35
CA ILE A 45 1.57 -20.62 0.88
C ILE A 45 2.10 -21.89 0.22
N ASP A 46 3.22 -22.45 0.72
CA ASP A 46 3.83 -23.68 0.18
C ASP A 46 2.87 -24.89 0.27
N THR A 47 2.03 -24.93 1.30
CA THR A 47 1.02 -25.97 1.46
C THR A 47 -0.08 -25.84 0.40
N VAL A 48 -0.60 -24.64 0.18
CA VAL A 48 -1.63 -24.38 -0.85
C VAL A 48 -1.08 -24.65 -2.25
N GLU A 49 0.15 -24.21 -2.54
CA GLU A 49 0.79 -24.41 -3.86
C GLU A 49 1.12 -25.88 -4.16
N LYS A 50 1.22 -26.76 -3.14
CA LYS A 50 1.40 -28.21 -3.35
C LYS A 50 0.14 -28.90 -3.81
N ASP A 51 -1.01 -28.42 -3.33
CA ASP A 51 -2.31 -29.02 -3.59
C ASP A 51 -3.02 -28.41 -4.78
N THR A 52 -2.49 -27.29 -5.32
CA THR A 52 -3.09 -26.54 -6.43
C THR A 52 -2.03 -26.14 -7.46
N ASP A 53 -2.46 -25.90 -8.71
CA ASP A 53 -1.63 -25.29 -9.75
C ASP A 53 -1.59 -23.73 -9.64
N ALA A 54 -2.17 -23.15 -8.57
CA ALA A 54 -2.19 -21.73 -8.33
C ALA A 54 -0.82 -21.22 -7.88
N GLU A 55 -0.39 -20.06 -8.39
CA GLU A 55 0.78 -19.31 -7.92
C GLU A 55 0.30 -18.20 -6.98
N LEU A 56 0.49 -18.36 -5.68
CA LEU A 56 0.01 -17.44 -4.66
C LEU A 56 1.13 -16.50 -4.19
N VAL A 57 0.90 -15.20 -4.28
CA VAL A 57 1.81 -14.18 -3.75
C VAL A 57 1.09 -13.29 -2.75
N THR A 58 1.67 -13.13 -1.56
CA THR A 58 1.16 -12.20 -0.55
C THR A 58 2.08 -10.99 -0.47
N VAL A 59 1.51 -9.79 -0.58
CA VAL A 59 2.22 -8.51 -0.43
C VAL A 59 1.63 -7.75 0.74
N LEU A 60 2.47 -7.51 1.76
CA LEU A 60 2.14 -6.68 2.90
C LEU A 60 2.85 -5.33 2.74
N ALA A 61 2.08 -4.27 2.58
CA ALA A 61 2.56 -2.90 2.50
C ALA A 61 2.23 -2.14 3.79
N ARG A 62 3.21 -1.43 4.35
CA ARG A 62 2.97 -0.54 5.49
C ARG A 62 2.06 0.62 5.10
N GLN A 63 2.26 1.15 3.89
CA GLN A 63 1.56 2.30 3.36
C GLN A 63 1.66 2.30 1.83
N ALA A 64 0.59 2.70 1.16
CA ALA A 64 0.53 2.68 -0.31
C ALA A 64 1.15 3.92 -0.96
N ASP A 65 1.14 5.07 -0.27
CA ASP A 65 1.71 6.35 -0.76
C ASP A 65 2.10 7.24 0.43
N ASP A 66 3.04 8.15 0.25
CA ASP A 66 3.47 9.10 1.30
C ASP A 66 2.45 10.21 1.59
N TYR A 67 1.49 10.45 0.69
CA TYR A 67 0.39 11.43 0.79
C TYR A 67 0.82 12.87 1.13
N LEU A 68 2.08 13.24 0.94
CA LEU A 68 2.64 14.53 1.37
C LEU A 68 1.94 15.75 0.73
N TYR A 69 1.37 15.58 -0.45
CA TYR A 69 0.70 16.66 -1.18
C TYR A 69 -0.65 17.07 -0.55
N ILE A 70 -1.40 16.16 0.06
CA ILE A 70 -2.71 16.46 0.66
C ILE A 70 -2.58 17.32 1.91
N PRO A 71 -1.75 16.98 2.92
CA PRO A 71 -1.51 17.84 4.06
C PRO A 71 -0.96 19.22 3.67
N THR A 72 -0.06 19.27 2.69
CA THR A 72 0.49 20.53 2.19
C THR A 72 -0.59 21.40 1.54
N LEU A 73 -1.51 20.79 0.78
CA LEU A 73 -2.65 21.49 0.20
C LEU A 73 -3.57 22.09 1.28
N TRP A 74 -3.88 21.32 2.33
CA TRP A 74 -4.68 21.82 3.45
C TRP A 74 -3.98 22.97 4.17
N ALA A 75 -2.67 22.86 4.43
CA ALA A 75 -1.90 23.94 5.02
C ALA A 75 -1.94 25.21 4.15
N ALA A 76 -1.84 25.07 2.82
CA ALA A 76 -1.92 26.20 1.89
C ALA A 76 -3.33 26.85 1.88
N ILE A 77 -4.41 26.05 1.87
CA ILE A 77 -5.79 26.55 1.92
C ILE A 77 -6.04 27.33 3.22
N ILE A 78 -5.64 26.77 4.36
CA ILE A 78 -5.80 27.44 5.66
C ILE A 78 -5.00 28.74 5.71
N ALA A 79 -3.76 28.73 5.23
CA ALA A 79 -2.94 29.92 5.18
C ALA A 79 -3.52 31.00 4.25
N LEU A 80 -4.11 30.61 3.12
CA LEU A 80 -4.76 31.52 2.19
C LEU A 80 -6.03 32.16 2.77
N LEU A 81 -6.80 31.42 3.57
CA LEU A 81 -8.02 31.91 4.21
C LEU A 81 -7.74 32.78 5.46
N LEU A 82 -6.54 32.66 6.04
CA LEU A 82 -6.19 33.38 7.26
C LEU A 82 -6.39 34.90 7.18
N PRO A 83 -5.96 35.63 6.12
CA PRO A 83 -6.19 37.06 6.01
C PRO A 83 -7.68 37.43 5.96
N LEU A 84 -8.51 36.59 5.30
CA LEU A 84 -9.94 36.79 5.22
C LEU A 84 -10.60 36.66 6.59
N ILE A 85 -10.20 35.67 7.37
CA ILE A 85 -10.71 35.43 8.72
C ILE A 85 -10.30 36.59 9.64
N LEU A 86 -9.05 37.02 9.58
CA LEU A 86 -8.53 38.13 10.40
C LEU A 86 -9.25 39.47 10.08
N LYS A 87 -9.65 39.69 8.84
CA LYS A 87 -10.40 40.89 8.45
C LYS A 87 -11.77 40.97 9.13
N LEU A 88 -12.34 39.85 9.58
CA LEU A 88 -13.60 39.81 10.32
C LEU A 88 -13.42 40.03 11.82
N THR A 89 -12.18 40.12 12.28
CA THR A 89 -11.84 40.39 13.68
C THR A 89 -11.46 41.85 13.90
N PRO A 90 -11.50 42.37 15.14
CA PRO A 90 -11.12 43.76 15.43
C PRO A 90 -9.59 43.96 15.49
N PHE A 91 -8.82 42.98 15.07
CA PHE A 91 -7.35 43.10 15.04
C PHE A 91 -6.88 43.90 13.84
N TRP A 92 -6.23 45.00 14.10
CA TRP A 92 -5.64 45.88 13.07
C TRP A 92 -4.15 45.47 12.87
N LEU A 93 -3.91 44.65 11.87
CA LEU A 93 -2.56 44.26 11.46
C LEU A 93 -2.16 45.08 10.21
N SER A 94 -0.92 45.49 10.17
CA SER A 94 -0.33 46.06 8.95
C SER A 94 -0.21 44.98 7.85
N GLY A 95 -0.07 45.41 6.59
CA GLY A 95 0.06 44.45 5.48
C GLY A 95 1.27 43.51 5.65
N ASP A 96 2.36 44.02 6.15
CA ASP A 96 3.60 43.22 6.36
C ASP A 96 3.45 42.20 7.50
N GLU A 97 2.81 42.59 8.61
CA GLU A 97 2.53 41.71 9.71
C GLU A 97 1.57 40.57 9.28
N LEU A 98 0.59 40.89 8.45
CA LEU A 98 -0.34 39.93 7.91
C LEU A 98 0.39 38.89 7.00
N LEU A 99 1.27 39.36 6.13
CA LEU A 99 2.08 38.50 5.28
C LEU A 99 3.01 37.59 6.10
N MET A 100 3.71 38.15 7.09
CA MET A 100 4.56 37.36 7.98
C MET A 100 3.79 36.29 8.73
N LEU A 101 2.62 36.64 9.26
CA LEU A 101 1.73 35.72 9.96
C LEU A 101 1.23 34.60 9.03
N GLN A 102 0.89 34.93 7.79
CA GLN A 102 0.45 33.98 6.78
C GLN A 102 1.55 32.96 6.46
N TRP A 103 2.79 33.43 6.20
CA TRP A 103 3.93 32.55 5.95
C TRP A 103 4.27 31.69 7.14
N PHE A 104 4.28 32.26 8.33
CA PHE A 104 4.53 31.52 9.57
C PHE A 104 3.49 30.40 9.77
N ASN A 105 2.20 30.75 9.61
CA ASN A 105 1.10 29.77 9.73
C ASN A 105 1.23 28.66 8.69
N PHE A 106 1.55 28.99 7.42
CA PHE A 106 1.76 27.97 6.39
C PHE A 106 2.87 26.98 6.75
N VAL A 107 4.05 27.51 7.14
CA VAL A 107 5.19 26.68 7.51
C VAL A 107 4.89 25.83 8.74
N ALA A 108 4.29 26.43 9.77
CA ALA A 108 3.92 25.72 11.00
C ALA A 108 2.94 24.57 10.71
N LEU A 109 1.88 24.82 9.92
CA LEU A 109 0.92 23.79 9.53
C LEU A 109 1.54 22.72 8.62
N ALA A 110 2.38 23.12 7.65
CA ALA A 110 3.06 22.19 6.77
C ALA A 110 4.00 21.23 7.53
N LEU A 111 4.64 21.71 8.60
CA LEU A 111 5.43 20.87 9.49
C LEU A 111 4.58 20.01 10.41
N LEU A 112 3.53 20.57 10.99
CA LEU A 112 2.61 19.84 11.87
C LEU A 112 1.93 18.68 11.14
N PHE A 113 1.50 18.91 9.91
CA PHE A 113 0.80 17.90 9.11
C PHE A 113 1.72 16.81 8.52
N ARG A 114 3.04 16.89 8.74
CA ARG A 114 3.99 15.81 8.43
C ARG A 114 3.95 14.66 9.45
N VAL A 115 3.31 14.86 10.58
CA VAL A 115 3.11 13.77 11.55
C VAL A 115 2.22 12.70 10.90
N PRO A 116 2.62 11.41 10.86
CA PRO A 116 1.90 10.36 10.15
C PRO A 116 0.41 10.25 10.52
N ALA A 117 0.09 10.41 11.82
CA ALA A 117 -1.29 10.39 12.29
C ALA A 117 -2.13 11.55 11.70
N ALA A 118 -1.57 12.76 11.63
CA ALA A 118 -2.23 13.92 11.04
C ALA A 118 -2.38 13.77 9.53
N THR A 119 -1.34 13.28 8.85
CA THR A 119 -1.39 12.99 7.41
C THR A 119 -2.52 12.02 7.11
N MET A 120 -2.59 10.89 7.82
CA MET A 120 -3.63 9.88 7.60
C MET A 120 -5.04 10.37 7.93
N ALA A 121 -5.21 11.25 8.92
CA ALA A 121 -6.51 11.84 9.24
C ALA A 121 -7.02 12.79 8.13
N LEU A 122 -6.12 13.53 7.48
CA LEU A 122 -6.46 14.53 6.45
C LEU A 122 -6.72 13.92 5.08
N VAL A 123 -6.27 12.69 4.81
CA VAL A 123 -6.44 12.02 3.52
C VAL A 123 -7.83 11.38 3.43
N PRO A 124 -8.66 11.72 2.43
CA PRO A 124 -9.96 11.09 2.23
C PRO A 124 -9.85 9.58 2.00
N LYS A 125 -10.79 8.80 2.54
CA LYS A 125 -10.81 7.33 2.39
C LYS A 125 -10.77 6.88 0.93
N SER A 126 -11.47 7.58 0.04
CA SER A 126 -11.49 7.28 -1.39
C SER A 126 -10.10 7.36 -2.03
N VAL A 127 -9.29 8.34 -1.62
CA VAL A 127 -7.91 8.50 -2.11
C VAL A 127 -7.03 7.39 -1.58
N LYS A 128 -7.15 7.03 -0.30
CA LYS A 128 -6.42 5.91 0.32
C LYS A 128 -6.70 4.61 -0.42
N HIS A 129 -7.98 4.25 -0.60
CA HIS A 129 -8.38 3.03 -1.29
C HIS A 129 -7.92 3.01 -2.75
N TRP A 130 -8.03 4.14 -3.46
CA TRP A 130 -7.57 4.23 -4.85
C TRP A 130 -6.04 4.03 -4.97
N ARG A 131 -5.25 4.60 -4.05
CA ARG A 131 -3.80 4.42 -4.02
C ARG A 131 -3.42 2.99 -3.67
N ALA A 132 -4.06 2.40 -2.68
CA ALA A 132 -3.84 1.02 -2.29
C ALA A 132 -4.17 0.05 -3.43
N ALA A 133 -5.33 0.19 -4.07
CA ALA A 133 -5.72 -0.59 -5.25
C ALA A 133 -4.75 -0.41 -6.43
N SER A 134 -4.26 0.82 -6.65
CA SER A 134 -3.28 1.08 -7.71
C SER A 134 -1.94 0.39 -7.42
N LEU A 135 -1.50 0.36 -6.17
CA LEU A 135 -0.30 -0.36 -5.75
C LEU A 135 -0.49 -1.88 -5.89
N ALA A 136 -1.63 -2.42 -5.47
CA ALA A 136 -1.95 -3.85 -5.61
C ALA A 136 -1.85 -4.31 -7.07
N ARG A 137 -2.47 -3.57 -8.00
CA ARG A 137 -2.40 -3.87 -9.44
C ARG A 137 -0.97 -3.81 -9.98
N ARG A 138 -0.18 -2.83 -9.54
CA ARG A 138 1.23 -2.74 -9.91
C ARG A 138 2.01 -3.95 -9.41
N GLN A 139 1.79 -4.36 -8.16
CA GLN A 139 2.44 -5.55 -7.59
C GLN A 139 2.06 -6.83 -8.34
N PHE A 140 0.79 -6.99 -8.72
CA PHE A 140 0.33 -8.11 -9.54
C PHE A 140 1.10 -8.21 -10.86
N LEU A 141 1.32 -7.09 -11.55
CA LEU A 141 2.09 -7.03 -12.79
C LEU A 141 3.59 -7.23 -12.56
N GLU A 142 4.17 -6.61 -11.53
CA GLU A 142 5.59 -6.73 -11.19
C GLU A 142 6.01 -8.16 -10.83
N HIS A 143 5.11 -8.92 -10.22
CA HIS A 143 5.30 -10.34 -9.90
C HIS A 143 5.02 -11.29 -11.08
N ASN A 144 4.64 -10.75 -12.25
CA ASN A 144 4.30 -11.52 -13.46
C ASN A 144 3.18 -12.55 -13.24
N LEU A 145 2.26 -12.31 -12.32
CA LEU A 145 1.16 -13.23 -12.00
C LEU A 145 0.16 -13.41 -13.15
N HIS A 146 0.16 -12.46 -14.09
CA HIS A 146 -0.63 -12.52 -15.33
C HIS A 146 0.03 -13.38 -16.45
N HIS A 147 1.21 -13.95 -16.19
CA HIS A 147 1.94 -14.82 -17.12
C HIS A 147 2.18 -16.22 -16.59
N THR A 148 1.34 -16.69 -15.68
CA THR A 148 1.42 -18.06 -15.16
C THR A 148 0.89 -19.07 -16.17
N LYS A 149 1.41 -20.32 -16.14
CA LYS A 149 0.87 -21.40 -16.93
C LYS A 149 -0.55 -21.73 -16.45
N GLY A 150 -1.56 -21.52 -17.28
CA GLY A 150 -2.97 -21.75 -16.90
C GLY A 150 -3.69 -20.53 -16.36
N GLU A 151 -3.06 -19.35 -16.35
CA GLU A 151 -3.65 -18.10 -15.85
C GLU A 151 -4.13 -18.23 -14.38
N THR A 152 -3.31 -18.88 -13.53
CA THR A 152 -3.64 -19.25 -12.15
C THR A 152 -2.93 -18.42 -11.08
N GLY A 153 -2.47 -17.21 -11.43
CA GLY A 153 -1.85 -16.29 -10.49
C GLY A 153 -2.86 -15.66 -9.53
N VAL A 154 -2.52 -15.61 -8.24
CA VAL A 154 -3.31 -14.91 -7.20
C VAL A 154 -2.40 -14.01 -6.40
N LEU A 155 -2.81 -12.77 -6.20
CA LEU A 155 -2.18 -11.82 -5.29
C LEU A 155 -3.12 -11.53 -4.11
N ILE A 156 -2.63 -11.69 -2.90
CA ILE A 156 -3.24 -11.14 -1.70
C ILE A 156 -2.46 -9.88 -1.32
N PHE A 157 -3.10 -8.73 -1.42
CA PHE A 157 -2.51 -7.45 -1.09
C PHE A 157 -3.13 -6.89 0.19
N ILE A 158 -2.28 -6.52 1.15
CA ILE A 158 -2.69 -5.94 2.43
C ILE A 158 -1.92 -4.64 2.63
N SER A 159 -2.64 -3.55 2.90
CA SER A 159 -2.05 -2.27 3.27
C SER A 159 -2.50 -1.83 4.65
N GLU A 160 -1.54 -1.74 5.59
CA GLU A 160 -1.82 -1.49 7.01
C GLU A 160 -2.36 -0.08 7.24
N ALA A 161 -1.67 0.95 6.75
CA ALA A 161 -2.04 2.34 7.02
C ALA A 161 -3.38 2.75 6.39
N GLU A 162 -3.75 2.15 5.26
CA GLU A 162 -5.02 2.39 4.58
C GLU A 162 -6.14 1.49 5.10
N HIS A 163 -5.85 0.46 5.92
CA HIS A 163 -6.78 -0.60 6.32
C HIS A 163 -7.47 -1.19 5.07
N TYR A 164 -6.65 -1.62 4.12
CA TYR A 164 -7.11 -2.06 2.82
C TYR A 164 -6.59 -3.47 2.49
N VAL A 165 -7.51 -4.35 2.11
CA VAL A 165 -7.22 -5.70 1.64
C VAL A 165 -7.82 -5.87 0.25
N GLU A 166 -7.07 -6.42 -0.68
CA GLU A 166 -7.53 -6.76 -2.03
C GLU A 166 -6.95 -8.09 -2.47
N ILE A 167 -7.79 -8.93 -3.08
CA ILE A 167 -7.37 -10.16 -3.72
C ILE A 167 -7.52 -9.97 -5.22
N ILE A 168 -6.44 -10.14 -5.97
CA ILE A 168 -6.42 -10.07 -7.43
C ILE A 168 -6.10 -11.47 -7.95
N ALA A 169 -7.03 -12.07 -8.67
CA ALA A 169 -6.87 -13.37 -9.31
C ALA A 169 -6.84 -13.22 -10.83
N ASP A 170 -6.00 -14.04 -11.48
CA ASP A 170 -5.96 -14.10 -12.93
C ASP A 170 -7.17 -14.86 -13.50
N ARG A 171 -7.35 -14.79 -14.82
CA ARG A 171 -8.54 -15.25 -15.54
C ARG A 171 -8.85 -16.73 -15.33
N GLY A 172 -7.83 -17.57 -15.22
CA GLY A 172 -8.01 -19.02 -15.00
C GLY A 172 -8.74 -19.32 -13.69
N ILE A 173 -8.45 -18.58 -12.63
CA ILE A 173 -9.13 -18.73 -11.33
C ILE A 173 -10.46 -17.97 -11.29
N SER A 174 -10.49 -16.74 -11.82
CA SER A 174 -11.70 -15.91 -11.80
C SER A 174 -12.91 -16.52 -12.52
N ARG A 175 -12.69 -17.49 -13.42
CA ARG A 175 -13.77 -18.23 -14.08
C ARG A 175 -14.44 -19.27 -13.18
N HIS A 176 -13.74 -19.74 -12.14
CA HIS A 176 -14.20 -20.82 -11.27
C HIS A 176 -14.68 -20.33 -9.90
N VAL A 177 -14.35 -19.11 -9.51
CA VAL A 177 -14.69 -18.51 -8.22
C VAL A 177 -15.56 -17.27 -8.44
N SER A 178 -16.75 -17.24 -7.85
CA SER A 178 -17.68 -16.11 -7.97
C SER A 178 -17.19 -14.89 -7.17
N ASN A 179 -17.65 -13.70 -7.56
CA ASN A 179 -17.33 -12.45 -6.83
C ASN A 179 -17.83 -12.50 -5.38
N ASP A 180 -18.94 -13.18 -5.11
CA ASP A 180 -19.50 -13.30 -3.75
C ASP A 180 -18.58 -14.12 -2.84
N GLN A 181 -17.95 -15.17 -3.39
CA GLN A 181 -16.97 -15.97 -2.65
C GLN A 181 -15.71 -15.17 -2.34
N TRP A 182 -15.22 -14.36 -3.29
CA TRP A 182 -14.10 -13.45 -3.05
C TRP A 182 -14.41 -12.40 -1.99
N GLN A 183 -15.62 -11.83 -2.03
CA GLN A 183 -16.04 -10.85 -1.05
C GLN A 183 -16.18 -11.45 0.35
N ALA A 184 -16.65 -12.69 0.46
CA ALA A 184 -16.72 -13.40 1.75
C ALA A 184 -15.31 -13.56 2.36
N ILE A 185 -14.31 -13.97 1.57
CA ILE A 185 -12.92 -14.12 2.03
C ILE A 185 -12.33 -12.76 2.47
N VAL A 186 -12.56 -11.70 1.69
CA VAL A 186 -12.07 -10.35 2.06
C VAL A 186 -12.72 -9.86 3.35
N ASN A 187 -14.01 -10.10 3.54
CA ASN A 187 -14.73 -9.72 4.78
C ASN A 187 -14.25 -10.49 6.02
N GLU A 188 -13.73 -11.70 5.84
CA GLU A 188 -13.16 -12.49 6.94
C GLU A 188 -11.76 -11.97 7.33
N LEU A 189 -11.06 -11.31 6.40
CA LEU A 189 -9.71 -10.75 6.60
C LEU A 189 -9.72 -9.31 7.13
N THR A 190 -10.86 -8.62 7.16
CA THR A 190 -11.01 -7.22 7.58
C THR A 190 -11.83 -7.09 8.86
#